data_022bf68814099bce3bc9c67e4f012aea
#
_entry.id   022bf68814099bce3bc9c67e4f012aea
#
_cell.length_a   1.000
_cell.length_b   1.000
_cell.length_c   1.000
_cell.angle_alpha   90.00
_cell.angle_beta   90.00
_cell.angle_gamma   90.00
#
_symmetry.space_group_name_H-M   'P 1'
#
loop_
_entity.id
_entity.type
_entity.pdbx_description
1 polymer ?
#
loop_
_entity_poly.entity_id
_entity_poly.type
_entity_poly.pdbx_seq_one_letter_code
_entity_poly.pdbx_strand_id
1 'polypeptide(L)'
;MIEQKAVEYSREDEVMKRNMTRRNFVKLAGMAVAFAALPGCATLAADTAVKKPDGKQKVAGTGGERYVPYQERQGAESVVYFTRDLSAAGLLQIYDRVKKDLGGKVAIKLHTGEPQGPNIIPRPWVKELLQKRLPAGTIIETNTYYGGGRDTTEKHRQTLQVNGWTAFTTVDITDAEGTAMLPVPNGKWFTEMSVGKNMLAYDSLLTLTHFKGHAMGGFGGSNKNLGIGCADGKIGKKMIHAGDSGSQWGVNNEEFMERMTESTQAVVSHFKDKIAFINVMRNMSVDCDCAGTSAQPVVTPDIGIVASLDILAADQACVDCVYALPEESRHDLVERMESRHSMRQLTYMKKMGMGNDRYQLIDIDNGDKVITAAEAVKGVKGTWVPDGN
;
A
#
# COMPACT_ATOMS: atom_id res chain seq x y z
N MET A 1 2.76 -48.52 -14.76
CA MET A 1 2.59 -47.58 -15.90
C MET A 1 2.67 -46.10 -15.51
N ILE A 2 2.51 -45.72 -14.26
CA ILE A 2 2.62 -44.35 -13.79
C ILE A 2 4.05 -44.00 -13.42
N GLU A 3 4.83 -44.91 -12.87
CA GLU A 3 6.23 -44.67 -12.51
C GLU A 3 7.20 -44.55 -13.70
N GLN A 4 6.92 -45.19 -14.83
CA GLN A 4 7.76 -45.07 -16.04
C GLN A 4 7.63 -43.72 -16.73
N LYS A 5 6.48 -43.04 -16.65
CA LYS A 5 6.29 -41.70 -17.22
C LYS A 5 6.96 -40.58 -16.41
N ALA A 6 7.11 -40.73 -15.09
CA ALA A 6 7.79 -39.76 -14.25
C ALA A 6 9.31 -39.71 -14.46
N VAL A 7 9.91 -40.86 -14.81
CA VAL A 7 11.34 -40.98 -15.10
C VAL A 7 11.71 -40.41 -16.48
N GLU A 8 10.81 -40.50 -17.43
CA GLU A 8 11.02 -39.94 -18.77
C GLU A 8 10.93 -38.41 -18.80
N TYR A 9 10.03 -37.82 -18.03
CA TYR A 9 9.92 -36.33 -17.87
C TYR A 9 11.15 -35.70 -17.22
N SER A 10 11.78 -36.35 -16.25
CA SER A 10 12.98 -35.83 -15.58
C SER A 10 14.25 -35.91 -16.45
N ARG A 11 14.30 -36.76 -17.44
CA ARG A 11 15.43 -36.88 -18.37
C ARG A 11 15.40 -35.85 -19.51
N GLU A 12 14.25 -35.45 -19.96
CA GLU A 12 14.11 -34.40 -20.99
C GLU A 12 14.47 -33.03 -20.46
N ASP A 13 14.17 -32.73 -19.18
CA ASP A 13 14.54 -31.47 -18.53
C ASP A 13 16.06 -31.32 -18.27
N GLU A 14 16.77 -32.42 -18.00
CA GLU A 14 18.24 -32.39 -17.85
C GLU A 14 18.97 -32.24 -19.19
N VAL A 15 18.43 -32.78 -20.28
CA VAL A 15 19.02 -32.63 -21.62
C VAL A 15 18.81 -31.22 -22.17
N MET A 16 17.69 -30.54 -21.82
CA MET A 16 17.45 -29.16 -22.21
C MET A 16 18.36 -28.14 -21.47
N LYS A 17 18.69 -28.41 -20.23
CA LYS A 17 19.60 -27.53 -19.44
C LYS A 17 21.08 -27.60 -19.87
N ARG A 18 21.52 -28.67 -20.54
CA ARG A 18 22.92 -28.83 -20.97
C ARG A 18 23.29 -28.15 -22.30
N ASN A 19 22.33 -27.78 -23.12
CA ASN A 19 22.57 -27.25 -24.48
C ASN A 19 22.31 -25.77 -24.69
N MET A 20 22.00 -24.99 -23.63
CA MET A 20 21.86 -23.54 -23.75
C MET A 20 23.16 -22.80 -23.39
N THR A 21 23.89 -22.35 -24.39
CA THR A 21 24.98 -21.40 -24.22
C THR A 21 24.46 -19.98 -24.04
N ARG A 22 25.21 -19.10 -23.34
CA ARG A 22 24.88 -17.68 -23.11
C ARG A 22 24.47 -16.90 -24.38
N ARG A 23 24.91 -17.34 -25.55
CA ARG A 23 24.57 -16.74 -26.84
C ARG A 23 23.13 -17.04 -27.30
N ASN A 24 22.54 -18.13 -26.88
CA ASN A 24 21.16 -18.49 -27.22
C ASN A 24 20.14 -17.81 -26.31
N PHE A 25 20.52 -17.47 -25.08
CA PHE A 25 19.68 -16.74 -24.14
C PHE A 25 19.38 -15.30 -24.63
N VAL A 26 20.38 -14.63 -25.22
CA VAL A 26 20.23 -13.26 -25.77
C VAL A 26 19.38 -13.23 -27.04
N LYS A 27 19.28 -14.33 -27.79
CA LYS A 27 18.46 -14.40 -29.01
C LYS A 27 16.98 -14.71 -28.73
N LEU A 28 16.65 -15.39 -27.63
CA LEU A 28 15.25 -15.63 -27.28
C LEU A 28 14.57 -14.42 -26.63
N ALA A 29 15.33 -13.55 -25.97
CA ALA A 29 14.82 -12.30 -25.41
C ALA A 29 14.45 -11.24 -26.46
N GLY A 30 14.85 -11.42 -27.71
CA GLY A 30 14.62 -10.49 -28.83
C GLY A 30 13.43 -10.82 -29.74
N MET A 31 12.67 -11.90 -29.47
CA MET A 31 11.63 -12.39 -30.41
C MET A 31 10.20 -12.41 -29.86
N ALA A 32 9.92 -11.78 -28.79
CA ALA A 32 8.56 -11.68 -28.23
C ALA A 32 8.11 -10.24 -28.13
N VAL A 33 7.85 -9.55 -29.26
CA VAL A 33 6.79 -8.50 -29.35
C VAL A 33 6.53 -8.23 -30.84
N ALA A 34 5.61 -8.97 -31.41
CA ALA A 34 4.87 -8.52 -32.58
C ALA A 34 3.40 -8.68 -32.24
N PHE A 35 2.80 -7.68 -31.61
CA PHE A 35 1.35 -7.51 -31.57
C PHE A 35 0.93 -6.39 -32.49
N ALA A 36 0.01 -6.74 -33.38
CA ALA A 36 -0.54 -5.87 -34.40
C ALA A 36 -1.13 -4.59 -33.79
N ALA A 37 -0.72 -3.46 -34.34
CA ALA A 37 -1.27 -2.15 -34.06
C ALA A 37 -2.67 -2.03 -34.64
N LEU A 38 -3.66 -1.74 -33.79
CA LEU A 38 -4.90 -1.10 -34.19
C LEU A 38 -4.75 0.42 -34.01
N PRO A 39 -5.20 1.25 -34.97
CA PRO A 39 -4.99 2.70 -34.88
C PRO A 39 -6.01 3.33 -33.93
N GLY A 40 -5.51 4.06 -32.94
CA GLY A 40 -6.39 4.86 -32.08
C GLY A 40 -5.93 5.17 -30.66
N CYS A 41 -4.75 4.72 -30.21
CA CYS A 41 -4.21 5.12 -28.93
C CYS A 41 -2.95 5.96 -29.13
N ALA A 42 -3.04 7.25 -28.89
CA ALA A 42 -1.90 8.16 -28.97
C ALA A 42 -0.86 7.76 -27.91
N THR A 43 0.31 7.49 -28.41
CA THR A 43 1.53 7.13 -27.74
C THR A 43 1.97 8.19 -26.73
N LEU A 44 2.15 7.78 -25.47
CA LEU A 44 3.17 8.33 -24.59
C LEU A 44 4.26 7.26 -24.42
N ALA A 45 5.00 7.00 -25.48
CA ALA A 45 6.29 6.36 -25.38
C ALA A 45 7.30 7.48 -25.11
N ALA A 46 7.77 7.59 -23.89
CA ALA A 46 8.88 8.46 -23.57
C ALA A 46 10.17 7.76 -23.97
N ASP A 47 10.78 8.31 -25.02
CA ASP A 47 12.19 8.15 -25.34
C ASP A 47 12.99 8.80 -24.20
N THR A 48 13.69 8.04 -23.37
CA THR A 48 14.57 8.60 -22.35
C THR A 48 15.92 7.91 -22.35
N ALA A 49 16.80 8.44 -23.18
CA ALA A 49 18.21 8.43 -22.85
C ALA A 49 18.40 9.28 -21.59
N VAL A 50 18.77 8.66 -20.48
CA VAL A 50 19.04 9.33 -19.20
C VAL A 50 20.28 10.20 -19.36
N LYS A 51 20.09 11.51 -19.59
CA LYS A 51 21.09 12.53 -19.29
C LYS A 51 20.97 12.85 -17.79
N LYS A 52 22.07 12.72 -17.05
CA LYS A 52 22.18 13.30 -15.70
C LYS A 52 21.83 14.78 -15.78
N PRO A 53 20.94 15.32 -14.94
CA PRO A 53 20.73 16.75 -14.88
C PRO A 53 21.81 17.39 -14.00
N ASP A 54 22.62 18.23 -14.63
CA ASP A 54 23.37 19.28 -13.95
C ASP A 54 22.41 20.37 -13.49
N GLY A 55 22.52 20.75 -12.21
CA GLY A 55 22.14 22.07 -11.69
C GLY A 55 20.66 22.26 -11.33
N LYS A 56 20.40 22.34 -10.04
CA LYS A 56 19.36 23.11 -9.34
C LYS A 56 18.24 23.70 -10.22
N GLN A 57 17.31 22.90 -10.69
CA GLN A 57 16.01 23.40 -11.06
C GLN A 57 15.10 23.37 -9.80
N LYS A 58 14.77 24.56 -9.28
CA LYS A 58 13.62 24.73 -8.42
C LYS A 58 12.41 24.23 -9.22
N VAL A 59 11.82 23.11 -8.81
CA VAL A 59 10.52 22.66 -9.32
C VAL A 59 9.54 23.78 -9.02
N ALA A 60 9.13 24.50 -10.06
CA ALA A 60 8.08 25.52 -9.94
C ALA A 60 6.80 24.79 -9.53
N GLY A 61 6.27 25.13 -8.34
CA GLY A 61 5.11 24.50 -7.77
C GLY A 61 3.91 24.58 -8.70
N THR A 62 3.49 23.45 -9.19
CA THR A 62 2.15 23.27 -9.76
C THR A 62 1.16 23.35 -8.61
N GLY A 63 0.31 24.32 -8.55
CA GLY A 63 -0.73 24.73 -7.61
C GLY A 63 -1.40 23.78 -6.60
N GLY A 64 -0.78 22.67 -6.21
CA GLY A 64 -1.28 21.73 -5.22
C GLY A 64 -1.02 22.18 -3.78
N GLU A 65 -1.69 21.53 -2.84
CA GLU A 65 -1.48 21.76 -1.41
C GLU A 65 -0.06 21.37 -1.03
N ARG A 66 0.61 22.24 -0.23
CA ARG A 66 1.99 22.02 0.19
C ARG A 66 2.05 21.24 1.49
N TYR A 67 3.15 20.54 1.71
CA TYR A 67 3.49 20.02 3.02
C TYR A 67 3.58 21.16 4.03
N VAL A 68 2.87 21.02 5.15
CA VAL A 68 2.87 21.96 6.28
C VAL A 68 3.64 21.32 7.42
N PRO A 69 4.76 21.92 7.88
CA PRO A 69 5.51 21.40 9.03
C PRO A 69 4.66 21.33 10.31
N TYR A 70 4.97 20.37 11.18
CA TYR A 70 4.22 20.13 12.42
C TYR A 70 3.99 21.41 13.23
N GLN A 71 5.00 22.27 13.34
CA GLN A 71 4.97 23.51 14.16
C GLN A 71 3.95 24.54 13.65
N GLU A 72 3.59 24.47 12.38
CA GLU A 72 2.64 25.39 11.75
C GLU A 72 1.19 24.87 11.81
N ARG A 73 0.98 23.61 12.20
CA ARG A 73 -0.36 23.02 12.29
C ARG A 73 -1.06 23.43 13.59
N GLN A 74 -2.39 23.49 13.53
CA GLN A 74 -3.25 23.88 14.65
C GLN A 74 -4.29 22.79 14.92
N GLY A 75 -4.71 22.66 16.18
CA GLY A 75 -5.77 21.76 16.60
C GLY A 75 -5.34 20.79 17.70
N ALA A 76 -6.22 19.85 18.01
CA ALA A 76 -5.96 18.79 18.99
C ALA A 76 -4.86 17.84 18.51
N GLU A 77 -4.23 17.16 19.46
CA GLU A 77 -3.21 16.14 19.20
C GLU A 77 -3.77 14.74 19.43
N SER A 78 -3.42 13.83 18.54
CA SER A 78 -3.65 12.41 18.71
C SER A 78 -2.37 11.70 19.17
N VAL A 79 -2.51 10.48 19.69
CA VAL A 79 -1.36 9.65 20.07
C VAL A 79 -0.95 8.81 18.87
N VAL A 80 0.35 8.83 18.57
CA VAL A 80 0.98 7.99 17.56
C VAL A 80 2.16 7.27 18.21
N TYR A 81 2.16 5.95 18.16
CA TYR A 81 3.28 5.13 18.61
C TYR A 81 4.26 4.88 17.47
N PHE A 82 5.54 4.78 17.81
CA PHE A 82 6.62 4.54 16.87
C PHE A 82 7.61 3.53 17.43
N THR A 83 8.10 2.61 16.57
CA THR A 83 9.24 1.74 16.84
C THR A 83 10.17 1.70 15.63
N ARG A 84 11.46 1.61 15.87
CA ARG A 84 12.48 1.34 14.83
C ARG A 84 12.67 -0.15 14.57
N ASP A 85 12.12 -0.99 15.41
CA ASP A 85 12.23 -2.45 15.26
C ASP A 85 11.38 -2.93 14.07
N LEU A 86 12.03 -3.04 12.91
CA LEU A 86 11.47 -3.58 11.68
C LEU A 86 11.58 -5.11 11.67
N SER A 87 10.89 -5.73 12.63
CA SER A 87 10.81 -7.18 12.80
C SER A 87 9.39 -7.62 13.18
N ALA A 88 9.18 -8.93 13.23
CA ALA A 88 7.94 -9.48 13.79
C ALA A 88 7.73 -9.04 15.26
N ALA A 89 8.80 -8.94 16.06
CA ALA A 89 8.71 -8.51 17.45
C ALA A 89 8.26 -7.04 17.55
N GLY A 90 8.84 -6.14 16.75
CA GLY A 90 8.42 -4.74 16.67
C GLY A 90 6.96 -4.59 16.26
N LEU A 91 6.51 -5.37 15.26
CA LEU A 91 5.10 -5.38 14.86
C LEU A 91 4.18 -5.83 16.01
N LEU A 92 4.56 -6.85 16.78
CA LEU A 92 3.77 -7.31 17.92
C LEU A 92 3.71 -6.27 19.04
N GLN A 93 4.85 -5.64 19.35
CA GLN A 93 4.93 -4.63 20.41
C GLN A 93 4.07 -3.40 20.06
N ILE A 94 4.14 -2.92 18.82
CA ILE A 94 3.38 -1.73 18.43
C ILE A 94 1.88 -2.05 18.28
N TYR A 95 1.52 -3.26 17.84
CA TYR A 95 0.15 -3.73 17.86
C TYR A 95 -0.45 -3.72 19.28
N ASP A 96 0.32 -4.14 20.28
CA ASP A 96 -0.11 -4.15 21.68
C ASP A 96 -0.48 -2.75 22.21
N ARG A 97 -0.02 -1.66 21.58
CA ARG A 97 -0.36 -0.27 21.92
C ARG A 97 -1.72 0.19 21.38
N VAL A 98 -2.21 -0.43 20.31
CA VAL A 98 -3.43 0.01 19.60
C VAL A 98 -4.55 -1.02 19.59
N LYS A 99 -4.34 -2.19 20.19
CA LYS A 99 -5.32 -3.31 20.16
C LYS A 99 -6.54 -3.13 21.06
N LYS A 100 -6.59 -2.10 21.89
CA LYS A 100 -7.53 -1.96 23.01
C LYS A 100 -8.98 -2.23 22.63
N ASP A 101 -9.43 -1.69 21.49
CA ASP A 101 -10.82 -1.74 21.09
C ASP A 101 -11.07 -2.79 19.97
N LEU A 102 -10.02 -3.55 19.60
CA LEU A 102 -10.13 -4.65 18.65
C LEU A 102 -10.63 -5.92 19.36
N GLY A 103 -11.76 -6.44 18.91
CA GLY A 103 -12.36 -7.65 19.49
C GLY A 103 -13.39 -8.28 18.56
N GLY A 104 -13.96 -9.41 18.99
CA GLY A 104 -14.87 -10.19 18.17
C GLY A 104 -14.18 -10.82 16.96
N LYS A 105 -14.84 -10.86 15.83
CA LYS A 105 -14.26 -11.30 14.55
C LYS A 105 -13.42 -10.19 13.95
N VAL A 106 -12.10 -10.28 14.08
CA VAL A 106 -11.17 -9.22 13.64
C VAL A 106 -10.77 -9.42 12.19
N ALA A 107 -11.03 -8.41 11.35
CA ALA A 107 -10.47 -8.31 10.02
C ALA A 107 -9.07 -7.67 10.07
N ILE A 108 -8.14 -8.13 9.23
CA ILE A 108 -6.82 -7.52 9.02
C ILE A 108 -6.74 -7.09 7.56
N LYS A 109 -6.86 -5.78 7.29
CA LYS A 109 -6.70 -5.26 5.93
C LYS A 109 -5.23 -5.00 5.66
N LEU A 110 -4.67 -5.76 4.76
CA LEU A 110 -3.33 -5.53 4.23
C LEU A 110 -3.29 -5.79 2.73
N HIS A 111 -2.24 -5.34 2.05
CA HIS A 111 -2.02 -5.63 0.64
C HIS A 111 -1.22 -6.93 0.52
N THR A 112 -1.82 -7.97 -0.06
CA THR A 112 -1.20 -9.29 -0.20
C THR A 112 -0.24 -9.41 -1.39
N GLY A 113 -0.13 -8.35 -2.20
CA GLY A 113 0.78 -8.23 -3.35
C GLY A 113 0.20 -8.73 -4.66
N GLU A 114 0.74 -8.22 -5.76
CA GLU A 114 0.62 -8.85 -7.07
C GLU A 114 1.48 -10.12 -7.11
N PRO A 115 1.31 -11.02 -8.10
CA PRO A 115 2.12 -12.23 -8.19
C PRO A 115 3.62 -11.91 -8.12
N GLN A 116 4.31 -12.48 -7.14
CA GLN A 116 5.75 -12.29 -6.89
C GLN A 116 6.17 -10.84 -6.61
N GLY A 117 5.26 -9.96 -6.20
CA GLY A 117 5.58 -8.57 -5.84
C GLY A 117 6.57 -8.51 -4.65
N PRO A 118 7.70 -7.76 -4.77
CA PRO A 118 8.84 -7.90 -3.86
C PRO A 118 8.70 -7.13 -2.54
N ASN A 119 7.86 -6.09 -2.49
CA ASN A 119 7.93 -5.06 -1.44
C ASN A 119 6.89 -5.19 -0.32
N ILE A 120 6.04 -6.21 -0.36
CA ILE A 120 4.97 -6.40 0.64
C ILE A 120 5.52 -6.59 2.06
N ILE A 121 4.67 -6.37 3.05
CA ILE A 121 5.00 -6.69 4.46
C ILE A 121 5.42 -8.16 4.55
N PRO A 122 6.54 -8.48 5.23
CA PRO A 122 7.04 -9.85 5.32
C PRO A 122 5.99 -10.82 5.90
N ARG A 123 5.69 -11.86 5.17
CA ARG A 123 4.72 -12.88 5.59
C ARG A 123 5.03 -13.51 6.96
N PRO A 124 6.30 -13.76 7.32
CA PRO A 124 6.62 -14.24 8.67
C PRO A 124 6.13 -13.31 9.78
N TRP A 125 6.18 -11.98 9.60
CA TRP A 125 5.69 -11.02 10.60
C TRP A 125 4.17 -11.13 10.79
N VAL A 126 3.45 -11.23 9.67
CA VAL A 126 1.99 -11.40 9.69
C VAL A 126 1.59 -12.75 10.29
N LYS A 127 2.35 -13.82 9.97
CA LYS A 127 2.15 -15.14 10.59
C LYS A 127 2.31 -15.08 12.10
N GLU A 128 3.36 -14.42 12.62
CA GLU A 128 3.55 -14.26 14.06
C GLU A 128 2.46 -13.41 14.70
N LEU A 129 2.01 -12.34 14.04
CA LEU A 129 0.89 -11.52 14.53
C LEU A 129 -0.37 -12.37 14.69
N LEU A 130 -0.72 -13.15 13.67
CA LEU A 130 -1.85 -14.09 13.73
C LEU A 130 -1.67 -15.09 14.87
N GLN A 131 -0.54 -15.76 14.94
CA GLN A 131 -0.32 -16.82 15.92
C GLN A 131 -0.28 -16.31 17.38
N LYS A 132 0.31 -15.14 17.60
CA LYS A 132 0.61 -14.66 18.97
C LYS A 132 -0.40 -13.64 19.51
N ARG A 133 -1.16 -12.95 18.63
CA ARG A 133 -2.05 -11.85 19.04
C ARG A 133 -3.47 -11.98 18.49
N LEU A 134 -3.62 -12.49 17.28
CA LEU A 134 -4.91 -12.55 16.57
C LEU A 134 -5.16 -13.96 15.99
N PRO A 135 -5.22 -15.02 16.82
CA PRO A 135 -5.36 -16.39 16.32
C PRO A 135 -6.68 -16.63 15.55
N ALA A 136 -7.72 -15.83 15.80
CA ALA A 136 -8.98 -15.82 15.06
C ALA A 136 -9.07 -14.68 14.02
N GLY A 137 -7.99 -13.91 13.83
CA GLY A 137 -7.95 -12.84 12.86
C GLY A 137 -7.94 -13.36 11.42
N THR A 138 -8.64 -12.66 10.54
CA THR A 138 -8.74 -13.01 9.12
C THR A 138 -8.18 -11.89 8.26
N ILE A 139 -7.24 -12.19 7.38
CA ILE A 139 -6.79 -11.22 6.36
C ILE A 139 -7.92 -11.00 5.36
N ILE A 140 -8.21 -9.74 5.05
CA ILE A 140 -9.21 -9.35 4.07
C ILE A 140 -8.60 -8.59 2.90
N GLU A 141 -9.10 -8.86 1.69
CA GLU A 141 -8.77 -8.18 0.44
C GLU A 141 -9.99 -8.04 -0.45
N THR A 142 -9.90 -7.28 -1.54
CA THR A 142 -10.87 -7.25 -2.62
C THR A 142 -10.19 -7.43 -3.97
N ASN A 143 -10.94 -7.84 -4.99
CA ASN A 143 -10.45 -7.93 -6.35
C ASN A 143 -10.02 -6.56 -6.89
N THR A 144 -9.17 -6.54 -7.92
CA THR A 144 -8.71 -5.29 -8.55
C THR A 144 -9.67 -4.81 -9.64
N TYR A 145 -9.62 -3.51 -9.91
CA TYR A 145 -10.37 -2.88 -11.01
C TYR A 145 -9.62 -3.01 -12.36
N TYR A 146 -8.30 -3.05 -12.31
CA TYR A 146 -7.44 -3.29 -13.48
C TYR A 146 -7.28 -4.79 -13.72
N GLY A 147 -7.05 -5.17 -14.98
CA GLY A 147 -6.75 -6.54 -15.36
C GLY A 147 -5.39 -7.01 -14.84
N GLY A 148 -5.31 -8.26 -14.40
CA GLY A 148 -4.08 -8.84 -13.85
C GLY A 148 -4.32 -10.09 -13.03
N GLY A 149 -3.42 -10.34 -12.07
CA GLY A 149 -3.47 -11.53 -11.21
C GLY A 149 -4.58 -11.51 -10.16
N ARG A 150 -5.28 -10.38 -9.96
CA ARG A 150 -6.30 -10.22 -8.91
C ARG A 150 -7.61 -9.63 -9.42
N ASP A 151 -7.84 -9.58 -10.73
CA ASP A 151 -9.05 -9.01 -11.34
C ASP A 151 -10.29 -9.90 -11.21
N THR A 152 -10.10 -11.19 -10.92
CA THR A 152 -11.17 -12.12 -10.57
C THR A 152 -10.82 -12.86 -9.29
N THR A 153 -11.83 -13.32 -8.57
CA THR A 153 -11.65 -14.08 -7.32
C THR A 153 -10.80 -15.32 -7.53
N GLU A 154 -10.94 -16.01 -8.66
CA GLU A 154 -10.15 -17.19 -8.99
C GLU A 154 -8.66 -16.86 -9.14
N LYS A 155 -8.33 -15.87 -9.98
CA LYS A 155 -6.94 -15.42 -10.17
C LYS A 155 -6.36 -14.86 -8.88
N HIS A 156 -7.17 -14.14 -8.09
CA HIS A 156 -6.73 -13.62 -6.80
C HIS A 156 -6.36 -14.74 -5.83
N ARG A 157 -7.15 -15.82 -5.76
CA ARG A 157 -6.79 -17.02 -4.97
C ARG A 157 -5.49 -17.67 -5.44
N GLN A 158 -5.28 -17.75 -6.77
CA GLN A 158 -4.01 -18.23 -7.33
C GLN A 158 -2.83 -17.33 -6.94
N THR A 159 -3.01 -16.01 -7.00
CA THR A 159 -1.99 -15.03 -6.54
C THR A 159 -1.66 -15.20 -5.06
N LEU A 160 -2.66 -15.40 -4.19
CA LEU A 160 -2.43 -15.68 -2.77
C LEU A 160 -1.60 -16.95 -2.56
N GLN A 161 -1.81 -17.97 -3.36
CA GLN A 161 -1.02 -19.21 -3.34
C GLN A 161 0.42 -18.96 -3.81
N VAL A 162 0.60 -18.30 -4.96
CA VAL A 162 1.92 -17.93 -5.51
C VAL A 162 2.73 -17.10 -4.53
N ASN A 163 2.08 -16.15 -3.84
CA ASN A 163 2.71 -15.32 -2.82
C ASN A 163 2.86 -16.02 -1.46
N GLY A 164 2.46 -17.30 -1.31
CA GLY A 164 2.66 -18.11 -0.12
C GLY A 164 1.77 -17.77 1.08
N TRP A 165 0.70 -16.97 0.90
CA TRP A 165 -0.23 -16.66 1.99
C TRP A 165 -1.00 -17.89 2.47
N THR A 166 -1.41 -18.76 1.54
CA THR A 166 -2.19 -19.98 1.83
C THR A 166 -1.43 -21.03 2.63
N ALA A 167 -0.11 -20.89 2.78
CA ALA A 167 0.71 -21.79 3.58
C ALA A 167 0.47 -21.69 5.11
N PHE A 168 -0.12 -20.58 5.58
CA PHE A 168 -0.31 -20.38 7.02
C PHE A 168 -1.62 -19.69 7.42
N THR A 169 -2.39 -19.18 6.47
CA THR A 169 -3.67 -18.51 6.74
C THR A 169 -4.61 -18.59 5.53
N THR A 170 -5.87 -18.33 5.76
CA THR A 170 -6.85 -18.02 4.73
C THR A 170 -6.98 -16.52 4.56
N VAL A 171 -7.26 -16.06 3.33
CA VAL A 171 -7.58 -14.67 3.02
C VAL A 171 -9.01 -14.62 2.50
N ASP A 172 -9.85 -13.80 3.12
CA ASP A 172 -11.20 -13.53 2.64
C ASP A 172 -11.14 -12.45 1.56
N ILE A 173 -11.52 -12.81 0.35
CA ILE A 173 -11.71 -11.87 -0.77
C ILE A 173 -13.15 -11.37 -0.63
N THR A 174 -13.33 -10.26 0.08
CA THR A 174 -14.62 -9.84 0.62
C THR A 174 -15.68 -9.50 -0.42
N ASP A 175 -15.29 -9.28 -1.67
CA ASP A 175 -16.18 -9.07 -2.83
C ASP A 175 -16.42 -10.34 -3.67
N ALA A 176 -15.92 -11.50 -3.22
CA ALA A 176 -16.12 -12.78 -3.92
C ALA A 176 -17.60 -13.18 -4.01
N GLU A 177 -18.38 -12.85 -2.99
CA GLU A 177 -19.82 -13.20 -2.87
C GLU A 177 -20.75 -12.00 -3.11
N GLY A 178 -20.21 -10.91 -3.66
CA GLY A 178 -20.96 -9.70 -3.98
C GLY A 178 -20.51 -8.47 -3.21
N THR A 179 -21.34 -7.44 -3.29
CA THR A 179 -21.05 -6.10 -2.76
C THR A 179 -22.08 -5.66 -1.74
N ALA A 180 -21.75 -4.65 -0.95
CA ALA A 180 -22.66 -3.94 -0.07
C ALA A 180 -22.40 -2.44 -0.15
N MET A 181 -23.43 -1.64 0.14
CA MET A 181 -23.30 -0.19 0.18
C MET A 181 -23.12 0.27 1.63
N LEU A 182 -22.11 1.12 1.86
CA LEU A 182 -21.91 1.80 3.14
C LEU A 182 -22.13 3.31 2.98
N PRO A 183 -22.82 3.97 3.93
CA PRO A 183 -23.02 5.41 3.86
C PRO A 183 -21.69 6.16 3.98
N VAL A 184 -21.58 7.26 3.26
CA VAL A 184 -20.47 8.21 3.34
C VAL A 184 -20.96 9.47 4.04
N PRO A 185 -20.71 9.65 5.34
CA PRO A 185 -21.13 10.84 6.06
C PRO A 185 -20.47 12.11 5.48
N ASN A 186 -21.28 13.06 5.04
CA ASN A 186 -20.83 14.36 4.51
C ASN A 186 -19.93 14.27 3.26
N GLY A 187 -20.06 13.23 2.44
CA GLY A 187 -19.32 13.09 1.19
C GLY A 187 -19.70 14.18 0.18
N LYS A 188 -18.70 14.65 -0.57
CA LYS A 188 -18.88 15.56 -1.72
C LYS A 188 -19.21 14.78 -2.99
N TRP A 189 -18.58 13.61 -3.14
CA TRP A 189 -18.66 12.79 -4.33
C TRP A 189 -19.63 11.62 -4.18
N PHE A 190 -19.76 11.10 -2.96
CA PHE A 190 -20.55 9.92 -2.66
C PHE A 190 -21.49 10.15 -1.48
N THR A 191 -22.71 9.64 -1.59
CA THR A 191 -23.61 9.43 -0.44
C THR A 191 -23.42 8.04 0.15
N GLU A 192 -23.05 7.08 -0.69
CA GLU A 192 -22.78 5.68 -0.35
C GLU A 192 -21.61 5.16 -1.16
N MET A 193 -20.85 4.22 -0.59
CA MET A 193 -19.71 3.58 -1.21
C MET A 193 -19.88 2.07 -1.29
N SER A 194 -19.60 1.50 -2.47
CA SER A 194 -19.66 0.06 -2.68
C SER A 194 -18.39 -0.63 -2.18
N VAL A 195 -18.57 -1.59 -1.28
CA VAL A 195 -17.51 -2.36 -0.63
C VAL A 195 -17.73 -3.86 -0.81
N GLY A 196 -16.72 -4.66 -0.52
CA GLY A 196 -16.86 -6.12 -0.49
C GLY A 196 -17.85 -6.55 0.59
N LYS A 197 -18.85 -7.33 0.22
CA LYS A 197 -19.99 -7.72 1.09
C LYS A 197 -19.54 -8.40 2.38
N ASN A 198 -18.56 -9.31 2.29
CA ASN A 198 -18.15 -10.10 3.44
C ASN A 198 -17.47 -9.24 4.53
N MET A 199 -16.99 -8.02 4.20
CA MET A 199 -16.42 -7.10 5.18
C MET A 199 -17.39 -6.79 6.32
N LEU A 200 -18.69 -6.77 6.06
CA LEU A 200 -19.74 -6.46 7.03
C LEU A 200 -19.92 -7.56 8.11
N ALA A 201 -19.31 -8.72 7.90
CA ALA A 201 -19.37 -9.82 8.86
C ALA A 201 -18.28 -9.74 9.96
N TYR A 202 -17.43 -8.70 9.94
CA TYR A 202 -16.38 -8.49 10.93
C TYR A 202 -16.79 -7.45 11.97
N ASP A 203 -16.37 -7.65 13.21
CA ASP A 203 -16.72 -6.77 14.35
C ASP A 203 -15.71 -5.63 14.52
N SER A 204 -14.46 -5.83 14.08
CA SER A 204 -13.37 -4.87 14.20
C SER A 204 -12.35 -5.01 13.07
N LEU A 205 -11.55 -3.97 12.86
CA LEU A 205 -10.62 -3.89 11.74
C LEU A 205 -9.23 -3.42 12.17
N LEU A 206 -8.21 -4.22 11.92
CA LEU A 206 -6.81 -3.80 11.93
C LEU A 206 -6.39 -3.41 10.50
N THR A 207 -6.03 -2.16 10.28
CA THR A 207 -5.43 -1.71 9.03
C THR A 207 -3.92 -1.86 9.13
N LEU A 208 -3.35 -2.88 8.49
CA LEU A 208 -1.91 -3.14 8.45
C LEU A 208 -1.38 -2.74 7.08
N THR A 209 -0.68 -1.62 7.02
CA THR A 209 -0.30 -0.96 5.77
C THR A 209 1.19 -0.99 5.55
N HIS A 210 1.62 -1.41 4.38
CA HIS A 210 2.93 -1.06 3.85
C HIS A 210 2.87 0.38 3.35
N PHE A 211 3.60 1.30 3.99
CA PHE A 211 3.69 2.71 3.57
C PHE A 211 4.71 2.86 2.43
N LYS A 212 4.33 3.53 1.35
CA LYS A 212 5.14 3.68 0.12
C LYS A 212 4.59 4.76 -0.80
N GLY A 213 5.23 4.98 -1.94
CA GLY A 213 4.70 5.83 -3.01
C GLY A 213 3.45 5.26 -3.69
N HIS A 214 2.82 6.10 -4.51
CA HIS A 214 1.65 5.70 -5.31
C HIS A 214 1.52 6.55 -6.58
N ALA A 215 1.18 5.92 -7.71
CA ALA A 215 1.15 6.57 -9.02
C ALA A 215 0.15 7.74 -9.11
N MET A 216 -1.06 7.63 -8.55
CA MET A 216 -2.10 8.68 -8.59
C MET A 216 -2.16 9.49 -7.29
N GLY A 217 -1.99 8.87 -6.13
CA GLY A 217 -2.15 9.54 -4.84
C GLY A 217 -0.86 10.06 -4.21
N GLY A 218 0.29 9.89 -4.86
CA GLY A 218 1.61 10.30 -4.36
C GLY A 218 2.17 9.37 -3.29
N PHE A 219 1.41 9.03 -2.26
CA PHE A 219 1.74 7.98 -1.30
C PHE A 219 0.55 7.04 -1.05
N GLY A 220 0.85 5.87 -0.48
CA GLY A 220 -0.13 4.90 -0.03
C GLY A 220 0.06 4.58 1.45
N GLY A 221 -0.72 5.23 2.31
CA GLY A 221 -0.85 4.98 3.73
C GLY A 221 -2.12 4.19 4.07
N SER A 222 -2.57 4.31 5.32
CA SER A 222 -3.81 3.70 5.81
C SER A 222 -5.04 4.18 5.04
N ASN A 223 -5.10 5.48 4.69
CA ASN A 223 -6.17 6.02 3.85
C ASN A 223 -6.30 5.25 2.54
N LYS A 224 -5.21 5.09 1.80
CA LYS A 224 -5.22 4.35 0.53
C LYS A 224 -5.50 2.86 0.72
N ASN A 225 -4.96 2.24 1.76
CA ASN A 225 -5.15 0.82 2.04
C ASN A 225 -6.63 0.49 2.27
N LEU A 226 -7.36 1.33 2.99
CA LEU A 226 -8.80 1.19 3.19
C LEU A 226 -9.60 1.62 1.97
N GLY A 227 -9.38 2.85 1.49
CA GLY A 227 -10.20 3.45 0.44
C GLY A 227 -10.23 2.65 -0.85
N ILE A 228 -9.08 2.11 -1.27
CA ILE A 228 -9.00 1.24 -2.43
C ILE A 228 -9.19 -0.23 -2.05
N GLY A 229 -8.61 -0.65 -0.91
CA GLY A 229 -8.54 -2.07 -0.57
C GLY A 229 -9.82 -2.66 0.02
N CYS A 230 -10.79 -1.85 0.45
CA CYS A 230 -12.11 -2.31 0.89
C CYS A 230 -13.22 -2.05 -0.15
N ALA A 231 -13.02 -1.10 -1.07
CA ALA A 231 -13.89 -0.92 -2.23
C ALA A 231 -13.89 -2.19 -3.09
N ASP A 232 -15.04 -2.66 -3.51
CA ASP A 232 -15.12 -3.84 -4.40
C ASP A 232 -14.50 -3.58 -5.78
N GLY A 233 -14.07 -4.64 -6.44
CA GLY A 233 -13.31 -4.57 -7.69
C GLY A 233 -14.12 -4.05 -8.89
N LYS A 234 -15.45 -4.16 -8.86
CA LYS A 234 -16.30 -3.86 -10.03
C LYS A 234 -16.97 -2.48 -9.95
N ILE A 235 -17.59 -2.17 -8.82
CA ILE A 235 -18.38 -0.95 -8.62
C ILE A 235 -17.57 0.07 -7.83
N GLY A 236 -17.15 -0.25 -6.61
CA GLY A 236 -16.53 0.70 -5.71
C GLY A 236 -15.22 1.28 -6.26
N LYS A 237 -14.32 0.45 -6.76
CA LYS A 237 -13.09 0.97 -7.39
C LYS A 237 -13.36 1.77 -8.66
N LYS A 238 -14.39 1.41 -9.44
CA LYS A 238 -14.84 2.23 -10.58
C LYS A 238 -15.33 3.61 -10.13
N MET A 239 -16.12 3.68 -9.07
CA MET A 239 -16.58 4.97 -8.50
C MET A 239 -15.40 5.88 -8.16
N ILE A 240 -14.30 5.33 -7.63
CA ILE A 240 -13.11 6.10 -7.24
C ILE A 240 -12.30 6.56 -8.45
N HIS A 241 -12.09 5.71 -9.46
CA HIS A 241 -11.10 5.95 -10.52
C HIS A 241 -11.69 6.53 -11.81
N ALA A 242 -12.90 6.13 -12.17
CA ALA A 242 -13.48 6.53 -13.46
C ALA A 242 -14.22 7.87 -13.39
N GLY A 243 -14.82 8.21 -12.26
CA GLY A 243 -15.73 9.35 -12.17
C GLY A 243 -16.84 9.23 -13.21
N ASP A 244 -17.26 10.37 -13.74
CA ASP A 244 -18.33 10.48 -14.75
C ASP A 244 -17.79 10.51 -16.19
N SER A 245 -16.48 10.39 -16.38
CA SER A 245 -15.82 10.56 -17.69
C SER A 245 -16.03 9.40 -18.66
N GLY A 246 -16.50 8.25 -18.18
CA GLY A 246 -16.57 7.01 -18.96
C GLY A 246 -15.20 6.33 -19.20
N SER A 247 -14.09 7.00 -18.87
CA SER A 247 -12.75 6.43 -18.94
C SER A 247 -12.44 5.63 -17.66
N GLN A 248 -11.69 4.53 -17.79
CA GLN A 248 -11.29 3.72 -16.64
C GLN A 248 -10.51 4.53 -15.58
N TRP A 249 -9.72 5.50 -16.02
CA TRP A 249 -8.88 6.37 -15.19
C TRP A 249 -9.25 7.83 -15.47
N GLY A 250 -10.51 8.19 -15.30
CA GLY A 250 -11.08 9.45 -15.79
C GLY A 250 -10.92 10.63 -14.87
N VAL A 251 -10.59 10.40 -13.60
CA VAL A 251 -10.43 11.47 -12.59
C VAL A 251 -8.99 11.97 -12.53
N ASN A 252 -8.81 13.26 -12.21
CA ASN A 252 -7.48 13.80 -11.92
C ASN A 252 -6.99 13.33 -10.53
N ASN A 253 -5.72 13.60 -10.20
CA ASN A 253 -5.12 13.12 -8.96
C ASN A 253 -5.80 13.64 -7.69
N GLU A 254 -6.20 14.90 -7.64
CA GLU A 254 -6.86 15.49 -6.47
C GLU A 254 -8.26 14.91 -6.27
N GLU A 255 -9.04 14.81 -7.33
CA GLU A 255 -10.36 14.18 -7.30
C GLU A 255 -10.26 12.70 -6.91
N PHE A 256 -9.28 11.98 -7.44
CA PHE A 256 -9.00 10.60 -7.03
C PHE A 256 -8.76 10.51 -5.52
N MET A 257 -7.96 11.39 -4.96
CA MET A 257 -7.65 11.38 -3.52
C MET A 257 -8.86 11.74 -2.66
N GLU A 258 -9.70 12.68 -3.09
CA GLU A 258 -10.96 13.00 -2.42
C GLU A 258 -11.92 11.81 -2.42
N ARG A 259 -12.17 11.20 -3.60
CA ARG A 259 -13.04 10.03 -3.77
C ARG A 259 -12.52 8.83 -2.96
N MET A 260 -11.23 8.59 -2.98
CA MET A 260 -10.57 7.54 -2.18
C MET A 260 -10.74 7.79 -0.67
N THR A 261 -10.62 9.04 -0.22
CA THR A 261 -10.81 9.40 1.19
C THR A 261 -12.27 9.25 1.63
N GLU A 262 -13.23 9.55 0.78
CA GLU A 262 -14.65 9.30 1.05
C GLU A 262 -14.96 7.80 1.15
N SER A 263 -14.33 6.98 0.29
CA SER A 263 -14.39 5.53 0.42
C SER A 263 -13.81 5.05 1.76
N THR A 264 -12.70 5.63 2.21
CA THR A 264 -12.12 5.34 3.53
C THR A 264 -13.07 5.74 4.64
N GLN A 265 -13.72 6.91 4.55
CA GLN A 265 -14.68 7.37 5.56
C GLN A 265 -15.85 6.39 5.73
N ALA A 266 -16.37 5.83 4.64
CA ALA A 266 -17.41 4.81 4.73
C ALA A 266 -16.97 3.61 5.60
N VAL A 267 -15.74 3.13 5.40
CA VAL A 267 -15.18 2.01 6.18
C VAL A 267 -14.95 2.40 7.63
N VAL A 268 -14.29 3.54 7.89
CA VAL A 268 -14.01 4.02 9.26
C VAL A 268 -15.31 4.26 10.01
N SER A 269 -16.33 4.85 9.37
CA SER A 269 -17.63 5.09 9.98
C SER A 269 -18.39 3.79 10.30
N HIS A 270 -18.17 2.73 9.53
CA HIS A 270 -18.76 1.42 9.78
C HIS A 270 -18.17 0.77 11.04
N PHE A 271 -16.84 0.75 11.16
CA PHE A 271 -16.15 0.13 12.31
C PHE A 271 -16.08 1.03 13.55
N LYS A 272 -16.26 2.34 13.39
CA LYS A 272 -16.25 3.36 14.47
C LYS A 272 -14.94 3.32 15.27
N ASP A 273 -15.05 3.12 16.58
CA ASP A 273 -13.94 3.00 17.54
C ASP A 273 -13.23 1.64 17.51
N LYS A 274 -13.80 0.65 16.78
CA LYS A 274 -13.23 -0.69 16.65
C LYS A 274 -12.27 -0.84 15.47
N ILE A 275 -11.44 0.15 15.25
CA ILE A 275 -10.45 0.17 14.18
C ILE A 275 -9.11 0.70 14.68
N ALA A 276 -8.02 0.11 14.18
CA ALA A 276 -6.66 0.56 14.47
C ALA A 276 -5.82 0.59 13.19
N PHE A 277 -4.80 1.46 13.16
CA PHE A 277 -3.97 1.72 11.99
C PHE A 277 -2.51 1.47 12.32
N ILE A 278 -1.86 0.63 11.53
CA ILE A 278 -0.41 0.37 11.60
C ILE A 278 0.17 0.59 10.20
N ASN A 279 1.16 1.48 10.09
CA ASN A 279 1.90 1.76 8.88
C ASN A 279 3.35 1.29 9.03
N VAL A 280 3.79 0.41 8.14
CA VAL A 280 5.17 -0.13 8.09
C VAL A 280 5.95 0.63 7.03
N MET A 281 6.91 1.45 7.45
CA MET A 281 7.80 2.25 6.60
C MET A 281 9.08 1.47 6.28
N ARG A 282 8.94 0.44 5.44
CA ARG A 282 9.99 -0.46 5.00
C ARG A 282 9.85 -0.71 3.49
N ASN A 283 10.94 -0.84 2.78
CA ASN A 283 10.94 -1.06 1.33
C ASN A 283 10.05 -0.04 0.56
N MET A 284 10.18 1.22 0.92
CA MET A 284 9.34 2.30 0.40
C MET A 284 9.75 2.67 -1.04
N SER A 285 9.26 1.90 -2.03
CA SER A 285 9.35 2.31 -3.44
C SER A 285 8.47 3.53 -3.70
N VAL A 286 8.80 4.29 -4.74
CA VAL A 286 7.91 5.34 -5.27
C VAL A 286 6.63 4.77 -5.88
N ASP A 287 6.60 3.48 -6.15
CA ASP A 287 5.44 2.76 -6.65
C ASP A 287 4.74 1.96 -5.55
N CYS A 288 3.46 1.70 -5.79
CA CYS A 288 2.65 0.85 -4.92
C CYS A 288 2.93 -0.63 -5.19
N ASP A 289 2.66 -1.50 -4.20
CA ASP A 289 2.73 -2.96 -4.35
C ASP A 289 1.86 -3.50 -5.50
N CYS A 290 0.91 -2.70 -5.99
CA CYS A 290 0.12 -3.01 -7.19
C CYS A 290 0.92 -2.95 -8.50
N ALA A 291 2.11 -2.39 -8.50
CA ALA A 291 3.04 -2.48 -9.63
C ALA A 291 3.72 -3.87 -9.72
N GLY A 292 3.64 -4.68 -8.66
CA GLY A 292 4.22 -6.01 -8.62
C GLY A 292 5.72 -6.00 -8.91
N THR A 293 6.15 -6.87 -9.82
CA THR A 293 7.57 -6.98 -10.24
C THR A 293 8.07 -5.81 -11.09
N SER A 294 7.19 -4.90 -11.53
CA SER A 294 7.57 -3.69 -12.28
C SER A 294 7.70 -2.44 -11.40
N ALA A 295 7.57 -2.58 -10.07
CA ALA A 295 7.81 -1.48 -9.14
C ALA A 295 9.25 -0.94 -9.29
N GLN A 296 9.38 0.38 -9.24
CA GLN A 296 10.69 1.03 -9.26
C GLN A 296 11.54 0.58 -8.07
N PRO A 297 12.88 0.59 -8.20
CA PRO A 297 13.77 0.24 -7.10
C PRO A 297 13.48 1.04 -5.84
N VAL A 298 13.68 0.42 -4.69
CA VAL A 298 13.60 1.08 -3.40
C VAL A 298 14.89 1.87 -3.18
N VAL A 299 14.77 3.18 -3.03
CA VAL A 299 15.89 4.10 -2.74
C VAL A 299 15.69 4.87 -1.43
N THR A 300 14.45 4.98 -0.97
CA THR A 300 14.14 5.58 0.34
C THR A 300 14.45 4.58 1.45
N PRO A 301 15.25 4.96 2.45
CA PRO A 301 15.64 4.03 3.52
C PRO A 301 14.46 3.64 4.41
N ASP A 302 14.56 2.48 5.01
CA ASP A 302 13.62 1.99 6.01
C ASP A 302 13.65 2.86 7.26
N ILE A 303 12.48 3.16 7.85
CA ILE A 303 12.37 4.07 8.99
C ILE A 303 11.89 3.36 10.26
N GLY A 304 10.81 2.61 10.19
CA GLY A 304 10.18 1.99 11.34
C GLY A 304 8.71 1.66 11.13
N ILE A 305 7.99 1.45 12.22
CA ILE A 305 6.55 1.16 12.23
C ILE A 305 5.84 2.23 13.05
N VAL A 306 4.76 2.76 12.52
CA VAL A 306 3.87 3.74 13.16
C VAL A 306 2.53 3.10 13.45
N ALA A 307 1.93 3.39 14.61
CA ALA A 307 0.57 2.96 14.93
C ALA A 307 -0.24 4.03 15.65
N SER A 308 -1.52 4.12 15.35
CA SER A 308 -2.47 5.04 16.00
C SER A 308 -3.90 4.48 15.94
N LEU A 309 -4.78 5.03 16.77
CA LEU A 309 -6.24 4.89 16.64
C LEU A 309 -6.86 6.01 15.77
N ASP A 310 -6.04 6.96 15.32
CA ASP A 310 -6.40 8.07 14.44
C ASP A 310 -5.73 7.87 13.09
N ILE A 311 -6.53 7.69 12.03
CA ILE A 311 -6.04 7.41 10.67
C ILE A 311 -5.24 8.57 10.09
N LEU A 312 -5.69 9.81 10.32
CA LEU A 312 -4.99 10.99 9.81
C LEU A 312 -3.63 11.16 10.51
N ALA A 313 -3.60 11.01 11.84
CA ALA A 313 -2.37 11.10 12.60
C ALA A 313 -1.37 10.00 12.20
N ALA A 314 -1.83 8.77 11.95
CA ALA A 314 -0.99 7.67 11.48
C ALA A 314 -0.33 7.95 10.12
N ASP A 315 -1.11 8.43 9.15
CA ASP A 315 -0.58 8.74 7.81
C ASP A 315 0.27 10.00 7.82
N GLN A 316 -0.14 11.04 8.59
CA GLN A 316 0.62 12.28 8.76
C GLN A 316 1.99 12.04 9.38
N ALA A 317 2.07 11.21 10.41
CA ALA A 317 3.35 10.88 11.05
C ALA A 317 4.32 10.18 10.08
N CYS A 318 3.82 9.30 9.22
CA CYS A 318 4.65 8.68 8.18
C CYS A 318 5.16 9.72 7.16
N VAL A 319 4.29 10.62 6.70
CA VAL A 319 4.68 11.70 5.78
C VAL A 319 5.73 12.59 6.45
N ASP A 320 5.53 12.98 7.71
CA ASP A 320 6.48 13.81 8.45
C ASP A 320 7.85 13.12 8.60
N CYS A 321 7.87 11.82 8.88
CA CYS A 321 9.12 11.05 8.92
C CYS A 321 9.83 11.04 7.56
N VAL A 322 9.11 10.89 6.45
CA VAL A 322 9.71 10.97 5.11
C VAL A 322 10.29 12.35 4.86
N TYR A 323 9.55 13.42 5.16
CA TYR A 323 10.05 14.79 4.98
C TYR A 323 11.21 15.16 5.92
N ALA A 324 11.36 14.46 7.04
CA ALA A 324 12.46 14.63 7.98
C ALA A 324 13.76 13.89 7.58
N LEU A 325 13.72 12.96 6.62
CA LEU A 325 14.92 12.33 6.08
C LEU A 325 15.85 13.35 5.41
N PRO A 326 17.17 13.08 5.31
CA PRO A 326 18.08 13.85 4.46
C PRO A 326 17.55 13.98 3.03
N GLU A 327 17.79 15.13 2.39
CA GLU A 327 17.23 15.45 1.06
C GLU A 327 17.57 14.36 0.03
N GLU A 328 18.81 13.91 -0.01
CA GLU A 328 19.28 12.86 -0.91
C GLU A 328 18.58 11.51 -0.71
N SER A 329 18.10 11.23 0.50
CA SER A 329 17.43 9.97 0.83
C SER A 329 15.92 9.99 0.59
N ARG A 330 15.31 11.18 0.61
CA ARG A 330 13.86 11.36 0.46
C ARG A 330 13.43 11.82 -0.92
N HIS A 331 14.38 12.29 -1.74
CA HIS A 331 14.15 13.03 -2.99
C HIS A 331 13.08 12.37 -3.86
N ASP A 332 13.22 11.09 -4.20
CA ASP A 332 12.34 10.43 -5.16
C ASP A 332 10.93 10.23 -4.62
N LEU A 333 10.81 9.90 -3.32
CA LEU A 333 9.51 9.71 -2.70
C LEU A 333 8.79 11.05 -2.47
N VAL A 334 9.52 12.09 -2.08
CA VAL A 334 8.97 13.45 -1.94
C VAL A 334 8.56 14.01 -3.31
N GLU A 335 9.38 13.83 -4.35
CA GLU A 335 9.02 14.20 -5.72
C GLU A 335 7.70 13.51 -6.15
N ARG A 336 7.56 12.21 -5.90
CA ARG A 336 6.33 11.48 -6.16
C ARG A 336 5.15 12.07 -5.39
N MET A 337 5.32 12.40 -4.13
CA MET A 337 4.26 13.01 -3.32
C MET A 337 3.85 14.38 -3.85
N GLU A 338 4.81 15.26 -4.14
CA GLU A 338 4.56 16.63 -4.58
C GLU A 338 3.99 16.68 -6.00
N SER A 339 4.55 15.90 -6.93
CA SER A 339 4.07 15.86 -8.32
C SER A 339 2.65 15.31 -8.47
N ARG A 340 2.14 14.61 -7.45
CA ARG A 340 0.76 14.10 -7.41
C ARG A 340 -0.15 14.89 -6.50
N HIS A 341 0.34 15.98 -5.87
CA HIS A 341 -0.39 16.83 -4.91
C HIS A 341 -0.89 16.05 -3.68
N SER A 342 -0.08 15.11 -3.18
CA SER A 342 -0.50 14.09 -2.22
C SER A 342 -0.99 14.61 -0.88
N MET A 343 -0.62 15.85 -0.51
CA MET A 343 -1.12 16.48 0.71
C MET A 343 -2.65 16.60 0.72
N ARG A 344 -3.28 16.54 -0.46
CA ARG A 344 -4.74 16.49 -0.59
C ARG A 344 -5.38 15.33 0.19
N GLN A 345 -4.72 14.20 0.32
CA GLN A 345 -5.21 13.09 1.15
C GLN A 345 -5.38 13.53 2.60
N LEU A 346 -4.35 14.18 3.17
CA LEU A 346 -4.31 14.58 4.57
C LEU A 346 -5.28 15.74 4.85
N THR A 347 -5.25 16.77 4.03
CA THR A 347 -6.11 17.95 4.21
C THR A 347 -7.59 17.58 4.00
N TYR A 348 -7.89 16.65 3.08
CA TYR A 348 -9.25 16.20 2.88
C TYR A 348 -9.75 15.30 4.02
N MET A 349 -8.91 14.40 4.56
CA MET A 349 -9.24 13.66 5.79
C MET A 349 -9.55 14.62 6.96
N LYS A 350 -8.73 15.65 7.14
CA LYS A 350 -8.96 16.69 8.18
C LYS A 350 -10.29 17.42 7.95
N LYS A 351 -10.57 17.84 6.72
CA LYS A 351 -11.82 18.49 6.33
C LYS A 351 -13.04 17.62 6.61
N MET A 352 -12.92 16.31 6.41
CA MET A 352 -13.99 15.34 6.68
C MET A 352 -14.09 14.94 8.16
N GLY A 353 -13.25 15.47 9.04
CA GLY A 353 -13.27 15.16 10.47
C GLY A 353 -12.80 13.74 10.79
N MET A 354 -11.92 13.16 9.98
CA MET A 354 -11.46 11.78 10.15
C MET A 354 -10.29 11.65 11.12
N GLY A 355 -9.83 12.72 11.75
CA GLY A 355 -8.73 12.72 12.72
C GLY A 355 -7.99 14.05 12.79
N ASN A 356 -6.83 14.01 13.45
CA ASN A 356 -5.97 15.17 13.71
C ASN A 356 -4.66 15.06 12.94
N ASP A 357 -4.20 16.15 12.33
CA ASP A 357 -2.89 16.25 11.68
C ASP A 357 -1.77 16.64 12.65
N ARG A 358 -2.11 16.90 13.93
CA ARG A 358 -1.18 17.04 15.06
C ARG A 358 -1.21 15.79 15.91
N TYR A 359 -0.04 15.42 16.42
CA TYR A 359 0.10 14.19 17.21
C TYR A 359 1.31 14.27 18.14
N GLN A 360 1.28 13.46 19.20
CA GLN A 360 2.45 13.12 19.99
C GLN A 360 3.04 11.82 19.48
N LEU A 361 4.28 11.84 18.99
CA LEU A 361 5.00 10.66 18.54
C LEU A 361 5.72 10.01 19.71
N ILE A 362 5.25 8.84 20.13
CA ILE A 362 5.76 8.11 21.30
C ILE A 362 6.68 6.98 20.85
N ASP A 363 7.97 7.11 21.17
CA ASP A 363 9.01 6.11 20.92
C ASP A 363 8.91 4.99 21.97
N ILE A 364 8.35 3.83 21.55
CA ILE A 364 8.14 2.70 22.46
C ILE A 364 9.44 1.93 22.74
N ASP A 365 10.49 2.14 21.96
CA ASP A 365 11.81 1.52 22.15
C ASP A 365 12.60 2.20 23.28
N ASN A 366 12.23 3.43 23.63
CA ASN A 366 12.92 4.28 24.58
C ASN A 366 12.02 4.74 25.75
N GLY A 367 11.23 3.82 26.33
CA GLY A 367 10.43 4.07 27.52
C GLY A 367 9.29 5.07 27.30
N ASP A 368 8.66 5.04 26.15
CA ASP A 368 7.52 5.87 25.78
C ASP A 368 7.85 7.39 25.74
N LYS A 369 9.09 7.73 25.37
CA LYS A 369 9.51 9.10 25.20
C LYS A 369 8.77 9.75 24.02
N VAL A 370 8.25 10.97 24.23
CA VAL A 370 7.73 11.77 23.11
C VAL A 370 8.91 12.32 22.31
N ILE A 371 8.91 12.06 21.02
CA ILE A 371 9.96 12.45 20.06
C ILE A 371 9.35 13.22 18.88
N THR A 372 10.20 13.88 18.12
CA THR A 372 9.87 14.50 16.84
C THR A 372 10.10 13.51 15.67
N ALA A 373 9.51 13.80 14.51
CA ALA A 373 9.80 13.04 13.29
C ALA A 373 11.31 13.08 12.92
N ALA A 374 11.98 14.21 13.17
CA ALA A 374 13.43 14.34 12.96
C ALA A 374 14.25 13.43 13.90
N GLU A 375 13.81 13.26 15.15
CA GLU A 375 14.43 12.29 16.07
C GLU A 375 14.14 10.85 15.65
N ALA A 376 12.93 10.56 15.13
CA ALA A 376 12.56 9.24 14.65
C ALA A 376 13.46 8.76 13.50
N VAL A 377 13.88 9.64 12.60
CA VAL A 377 14.75 9.30 11.45
C VAL A 377 16.23 9.54 11.72
N LYS A 378 16.60 9.99 12.92
CA LYS A 378 18.02 10.26 13.27
C LYS A 378 18.84 8.98 13.19
N GLY A 379 19.89 9.01 12.37
CA GLY A 379 20.81 7.88 12.18
C GLY A 379 20.33 6.85 11.16
N VAL A 380 19.17 7.03 10.56
CA VAL A 380 18.75 6.25 9.39
C VAL A 380 19.74 6.51 8.26
N LYS A 381 20.38 5.46 7.75
CA LYS A 381 21.43 5.53 6.73
C LYS A 381 21.14 4.52 5.61
N GLY A 382 21.56 4.92 4.41
CA GLY A 382 21.75 4.02 3.29
C GLY A 382 20.51 3.75 2.45
N THR A 383 20.79 3.25 1.28
CA THR A 383 19.82 2.61 0.41
C THR A 383 19.50 1.22 0.94
N TRP A 384 18.24 0.82 0.79
CA TRP A 384 17.83 -0.55 1.05
C TRP A 384 18.75 -1.58 0.39
N VAL A 385 19.20 -2.56 1.17
CA VAL A 385 19.84 -3.77 0.66
C VAL A 385 18.82 -4.90 0.79
N PRO A 386 18.48 -5.63 -0.29
CA PRO A 386 17.57 -6.77 -0.20
C PRO A 386 18.10 -7.76 0.84
N ASP A 387 17.28 -8.05 1.86
CA ASP A 387 17.53 -9.21 2.69
C ASP A 387 17.48 -10.41 1.77
N GLY A 388 18.57 -11.16 1.68
CA GLY A 388 18.58 -12.41 0.94
C GLY A 388 17.43 -13.30 1.43
N ASN A 389 16.49 -13.64 0.54
CA ASN A 389 15.42 -14.60 0.81
C ASN A 389 16.00 -15.99 1.11
#